data_98489118bb0c14458d6e525858e971ee
#
_entry.id   98489118bb0c14458d6e525858e971ee
#
_cell.length_a   1.000
_cell.length_b   1.000
_cell.length_c   1.000
_cell.angle_alpha   90.00
_cell.angle_beta   90.00
_cell.angle_gamma   90.00
#
_symmetry.space_group_name_H-M   'P 1'
#
loop_
_entity.id
_entity.type
_entity.pdbx_description
1 polymer ?
#
loop_
_entity_poly.entity_id
_entity_poly.type
_entity_poly.pdbx_seq_one_letter_code
_entity_poly.pdbx_strand_id
1 'polypeptide(L)'
;MRELAGIVALVAGLWLAAAEAGFRSPESLVRNFYAHYGQGAPELSKGLPRDGVTARQFFDFPLRKAWSTPRAEPYDFLVQSPSWKLGPVAIAVIRRQYDKTYVAANFDNRGRPVTLNFILVSGPEGWLITDVESPHDSLRMFLEQFRN
;
A
#
# COMPACT_ATOMS: atom_id res chain seq x y z
N MET A 1 13.86 -38.91 -8.83
CA MET A 1 13.21 -38.74 -7.52
C MET A 1 13.96 -37.79 -6.60
N ARG A 2 15.25 -37.96 -6.43
CA ARG A 2 16.06 -37.04 -5.63
C ARG A 2 16.11 -35.63 -6.21
N GLU A 3 16.16 -35.52 -7.51
CA GLU A 3 16.19 -34.25 -8.21
C GLU A 3 14.91 -33.45 -8.01
N LEU A 4 13.75 -34.13 -8.03
CA LEU A 4 12.46 -33.48 -7.82
C LEU A 4 12.35 -32.92 -6.39
N ALA A 5 12.85 -33.61 -5.39
CA ALA A 5 12.85 -33.15 -4.01
C ALA A 5 13.72 -31.89 -3.86
N GLY A 6 14.89 -31.86 -4.51
CA GLY A 6 15.75 -30.69 -4.51
C GLY A 6 15.12 -29.46 -5.17
N ILE A 7 14.43 -29.68 -6.28
CA ILE A 7 13.74 -28.61 -6.99
C ILE A 7 12.61 -28.01 -6.14
N VAL A 8 11.84 -28.86 -5.47
CA VAL A 8 10.75 -28.41 -4.60
C VAL A 8 11.29 -27.57 -3.43
N ALA A 9 12.36 -28.00 -2.81
CA ALA A 9 12.98 -27.24 -1.72
C ALA A 9 13.48 -25.87 -2.19
N LEU A 10 14.08 -25.79 -3.38
CA LEU A 10 14.55 -24.53 -3.96
C LEU A 10 13.41 -23.58 -4.25
N VAL A 11 12.30 -24.07 -4.81
CA VAL A 11 11.11 -23.25 -5.08
C VAL A 11 10.52 -22.69 -3.78
N ALA A 12 10.44 -23.48 -2.73
CA ALA A 12 9.94 -23.02 -1.43
C ALA A 12 10.83 -21.92 -0.84
N GLY A 13 12.16 -22.05 -0.95
CA GLY A 13 13.09 -21.03 -0.50
C GLY A 13 12.95 -19.70 -1.26
N LEU A 14 12.79 -19.76 -2.58
CA LEU A 14 12.58 -18.58 -3.41
C LEU A 14 11.26 -17.89 -3.09
N TRP A 15 10.22 -18.65 -2.82
CA TRP A 15 8.91 -18.11 -2.44
C TRP A 15 9.00 -17.34 -1.13
N LEU A 16 9.64 -17.88 -0.10
CA LEU A 16 9.83 -17.22 1.19
C LEU A 16 10.66 -15.94 1.04
N ALA A 17 11.75 -15.99 0.27
CA ALA A 17 12.59 -14.83 0.02
C ALA A 17 11.80 -13.70 -0.69
N ALA A 18 10.93 -14.04 -1.65
CA ALA A 18 10.09 -13.07 -2.34
C ALA A 18 9.08 -12.41 -1.40
N ALA A 19 8.49 -13.17 -0.45
CA ALA A 19 7.58 -12.63 0.54
C ALA A 19 8.28 -11.68 1.51
N GLU A 20 9.51 -12.01 1.94
CA GLU A 20 10.30 -11.17 2.84
C GLU A 20 10.84 -9.92 2.13
N ALA A 21 11.13 -10.02 0.82
CA ALA A 21 11.68 -8.93 0.04
C ALA A 21 10.64 -7.87 -0.36
N GLY A 22 9.35 -8.08 0.00
CA GLY A 22 8.29 -7.13 -0.35
C GLY A 22 7.75 -7.31 -1.76
N PHE A 23 7.19 -6.26 -2.32
CA PHE A 23 6.45 -6.33 -3.58
C PHE A 23 7.37 -6.15 -4.78
N ARG A 24 7.19 -6.98 -5.81
CA ARG A 24 8.01 -6.96 -7.02
C ARG A 24 7.56 -5.94 -8.06
N SER A 25 6.31 -5.50 -7.98
CA SER A 25 5.81 -4.47 -8.90
C SER A 25 5.05 -3.40 -8.15
N PRO A 26 5.04 -2.18 -8.68
CA PRO A 26 4.27 -1.09 -8.09
C PRO A 26 2.78 -1.42 -8.00
N GLU A 27 2.22 -2.04 -9.05
CA GLU A 27 0.81 -2.38 -9.10
C GLU A 27 0.45 -3.42 -8.03
N SER A 28 1.29 -4.42 -7.84
CA SER A 28 1.02 -5.45 -6.82
C SER A 28 1.04 -4.88 -5.42
N LEU A 29 1.91 -3.92 -5.14
CA LEU A 29 1.94 -3.24 -3.85
C LEU A 29 0.61 -2.52 -3.59
N VAL A 30 0.14 -1.73 -4.53
CA VAL A 30 -1.10 -0.96 -4.36
C VAL A 30 -2.30 -1.90 -4.27
N ARG A 31 -2.32 -2.97 -5.04
CA ARG A 31 -3.39 -3.98 -4.99
C ARG A 31 -3.45 -4.63 -3.60
N ASN A 32 -2.32 -5.07 -3.07
CA ASN A 32 -2.24 -5.68 -1.75
C ASN A 32 -2.56 -4.68 -0.63
N PHE A 33 -2.21 -3.43 -0.85
CA PHE A 33 -2.58 -2.36 0.07
C PHE A 33 -4.10 -2.28 0.23
N TYR A 34 -4.85 -2.21 -0.87
CA TYR A 34 -6.30 -2.11 -0.82
C TYR A 34 -7.01 -3.41 -0.40
N ALA A 35 -6.28 -4.52 -0.30
CA ALA A 35 -6.84 -5.72 0.34
C ALA A 35 -7.22 -5.44 1.80
N HIS A 36 -6.51 -4.54 2.48
CA HIS A 36 -6.84 -4.13 3.84
C HIS A 36 -8.13 -3.30 3.92
N TYR A 37 -8.67 -2.88 2.79
CA TYR A 37 -9.93 -2.16 2.69
C TYR A 37 -11.03 -3.00 2.05
N GLY A 38 -10.86 -4.31 2.08
CA GLY A 38 -11.87 -5.27 1.63
C GLY A 38 -11.77 -5.67 0.17
N GLN A 39 -10.84 -5.12 -0.58
CA GLN A 39 -10.71 -5.38 -2.02
C GLN A 39 -10.08 -6.76 -2.24
N GLY A 40 -10.89 -7.74 -2.67
CA GLY A 40 -10.45 -9.11 -2.87
C GLY A 40 -10.23 -9.93 -1.60
N ALA A 41 -10.36 -9.31 -0.44
CA ALA A 41 -10.17 -9.95 0.87
C ALA A 41 -11.13 -9.31 1.89
N PRO A 42 -12.44 -9.63 1.84
CA PRO A 42 -13.44 -9.00 2.72
C PRO A 42 -13.11 -9.12 4.21
N GLU A 43 -12.41 -10.16 4.62
CA GLU A 43 -11.98 -10.37 6.00
C GLU A 43 -10.95 -9.34 6.47
N LEU A 44 -10.28 -8.64 5.56
CA LEU A 44 -9.29 -7.60 5.88
C LEU A 44 -9.85 -6.18 5.75
N SER A 45 -11.15 -6.00 5.96
CA SER A 45 -11.83 -4.73 5.66
C SER A 45 -11.71 -3.66 6.74
N LYS A 46 -10.81 -3.81 7.70
CA LYS A 46 -10.65 -2.86 8.81
C LYS A 46 -9.70 -1.69 8.52
N GLY A 47 -9.17 -1.62 7.31
CA GLY A 47 -8.16 -0.64 6.94
C GLY A 47 -6.74 -1.10 7.27
N LEU A 48 -5.76 -0.31 6.85
CA LEU A 48 -4.37 -0.64 7.15
C LEU A 48 -4.09 -0.43 8.63
N PRO A 49 -3.59 -1.47 9.34
CA PRO A 49 -3.25 -1.32 10.75
C PRO A 49 -2.20 -0.23 11.00
N ARG A 50 -2.27 0.40 12.16
CA ARG A 50 -1.34 1.46 12.55
C ARG A 50 -0.05 0.92 13.15
N ASP A 51 0.07 -0.39 13.33
CA ASP A 51 1.29 -0.99 13.86
C ASP A 51 2.44 -0.90 12.85
N GLY A 52 3.67 -0.81 13.36
CA GLY A 52 4.85 -0.69 12.51
C GLY A 52 5.17 -1.94 11.69
N VAL A 53 4.67 -3.10 12.10
CA VAL A 53 4.95 -4.36 11.41
C VAL A 53 4.23 -4.40 10.07
N THR A 54 2.93 -4.12 10.05
CA THR A 54 2.14 -4.12 8.82
C THR A 54 2.50 -2.93 7.93
N ALA A 55 2.61 -1.73 8.50
CA ALA A 55 2.97 -0.53 7.75
C ALA A 55 4.34 -0.65 7.09
N ARG A 56 5.27 -1.37 7.69
CA ARG A 56 6.60 -1.60 7.16
C ARG A 56 6.60 -2.30 5.80
N GLN A 57 5.59 -3.11 5.54
CA GLN A 57 5.47 -3.81 4.26
C GLN A 57 5.15 -2.87 3.10
N PHE A 58 4.52 -1.75 3.38
CA PHE A 58 4.00 -0.83 2.37
C PHE A 58 4.73 0.50 2.33
N PHE A 59 5.12 1.05 3.47
CA PHE A 59 5.60 2.43 3.60
C PHE A 59 7.12 2.49 3.82
N ASP A 60 7.76 3.51 3.24
CA ASP A 60 9.13 3.82 3.58
C ASP A 60 9.23 4.29 5.05
N PHE A 61 10.44 4.42 5.56
CA PHE A 61 10.64 4.69 6.99
C PHE A 61 9.94 5.98 7.46
N PRO A 62 10.09 7.14 6.77
CA PRO A 62 9.43 8.36 7.25
C PRO A 62 7.90 8.26 7.25
N LEU A 63 7.32 7.66 6.21
CA LEU A 63 5.87 7.52 6.11
C LEU A 63 5.33 6.51 7.13
N ARG A 64 6.05 5.41 7.33
CA ARG A 64 5.71 4.42 8.35
C ARG A 64 5.70 5.04 9.74
N LYS A 65 6.73 5.83 10.05
CA LYS A 65 6.82 6.51 11.34
C LYS A 65 5.65 7.46 11.54
N ALA A 66 5.32 8.26 10.53
CA ALA A 66 4.19 9.16 10.57
C ALA A 66 2.86 8.40 10.76
N TRP A 67 2.68 7.31 10.01
CA TRP A 67 1.48 6.48 10.08
C TRP A 67 1.27 5.85 11.46
N SER A 68 2.35 5.39 12.08
CA SER A 68 2.30 4.68 13.36
C SER A 68 2.24 5.60 14.58
N THR A 69 2.43 6.91 14.41
CA THR A 69 2.34 7.88 15.49
C THR A 69 0.86 8.13 15.84
N PRO A 70 0.46 8.05 17.11
CA PRO A 70 -0.94 8.29 17.50
C PRO A 70 -1.42 9.69 17.13
N ARG A 71 -2.65 9.75 16.62
CA ARG A 71 -3.28 11.01 16.20
C ARG A 71 -4.79 10.80 16.05
N ALA A 72 -5.52 11.90 15.88
CA ALA A 72 -6.97 11.89 15.79
C ALA A 72 -7.40 12.45 14.41
N GLU A 73 -7.24 11.64 13.35
CA GLU A 73 -7.71 12.04 12.03
C GLU A 73 -9.23 11.94 11.92
N PRO A 74 -9.87 12.87 11.21
CA PRO A 74 -11.34 12.84 11.04
C PRO A 74 -11.80 11.75 10.05
N TYR A 75 -10.92 11.21 9.21
CA TYR A 75 -11.22 10.16 8.25
C TYR A 75 -9.94 9.44 7.84
N ASP A 76 -10.10 8.31 7.14
CA ASP A 76 -8.95 7.61 6.56
C ASP A 76 -8.64 8.22 5.20
N PHE A 77 -7.45 8.79 5.07
CA PHE A 77 -6.99 9.45 3.85
C PHE A 77 -7.02 8.51 2.64
N LEU A 78 -6.76 7.23 2.86
CA LEU A 78 -6.57 6.27 1.78
C LEU A 78 -7.89 5.79 1.15
N VAL A 79 -9.00 6.16 1.73
CA VAL A 79 -10.35 5.98 1.17
C VAL A 79 -11.15 7.27 1.18
N GLN A 80 -10.56 8.37 1.65
CA GLN A 80 -11.14 9.70 1.70
C GLN A 80 -12.49 9.74 2.44
N SER A 81 -12.62 8.92 3.50
CA SER A 81 -13.84 8.82 4.28
C SER A 81 -13.58 8.13 5.61
N PRO A 82 -14.39 8.41 6.66
CA PRO A 82 -14.29 7.66 7.91
C PRO A 82 -14.86 6.24 7.82
N SER A 83 -15.61 5.94 6.78
CA SER A 83 -16.14 4.59 6.53
C SER A 83 -15.96 4.26 5.05
N TRP A 84 -15.94 2.95 4.73
CA TRP A 84 -15.73 2.55 3.35
C TRP A 84 -16.46 1.26 2.99
N LYS A 85 -16.84 1.22 1.73
CA LYS A 85 -17.28 0.04 1.00
C LYS A 85 -16.85 0.27 -0.44
N LEU A 86 -15.68 -0.28 -0.79
CA LEU A 86 -15.06 0.00 -2.07
C LEU A 86 -15.64 -0.85 -3.18
N GLY A 87 -15.90 -0.21 -4.33
CA GLY A 87 -16.03 -0.90 -5.60
C GLY A 87 -14.67 -1.38 -6.09
N PRO A 88 -14.60 -1.96 -7.30
CA PRO A 88 -13.33 -2.41 -7.86
C PRO A 88 -12.31 -1.28 -7.94
N VAL A 89 -11.07 -1.56 -7.54
CA VAL A 89 -9.98 -0.59 -7.59
C VAL A 89 -9.24 -0.76 -8.91
N ALA A 90 -9.25 0.27 -9.75
CA ALA A 90 -8.47 0.30 -10.98
C ALA A 90 -7.09 0.87 -10.66
N ILE A 91 -6.04 0.14 -11.00
CA ILE A 91 -4.65 0.47 -10.67
C ILE A 91 -3.85 0.58 -11.96
N ALA A 92 -3.12 1.68 -12.13
CA ALA A 92 -2.30 1.89 -13.31
C ALA A 92 -1.07 2.74 -12.99
N VAL A 93 0.09 2.33 -13.52
CA VAL A 93 1.28 3.18 -13.49
C VAL A 93 1.04 4.30 -14.49
N ILE A 94 1.09 5.54 -14.03
CA ILE A 94 0.80 6.71 -14.85
C ILE A 94 2.05 7.52 -15.20
N ARG A 95 3.13 7.38 -14.43
CA ARG A 95 4.35 8.16 -14.67
C ARG A 95 5.53 7.52 -13.96
N ARG A 96 6.71 7.62 -14.59
CA ARG A 96 7.98 7.31 -13.98
C ARG A 96 8.85 8.55 -14.11
N GLN A 97 9.40 9.01 -13.00
CA GLN A 97 10.23 10.22 -12.97
C GLN A 97 11.35 10.04 -11.96
N TYR A 98 12.59 10.01 -12.45
CA TYR A 98 13.78 9.74 -11.63
C TYR A 98 13.63 8.40 -10.91
N ASP A 99 13.77 8.37 -9.59
CA ASP A 99 13.65 7.20 -8.75
C ASP A 99 12.22 6.90 -8.31
N LYS A 100 11.24 7.69 -8.79
CA LYS A 100 9.84 7.58 -8.36
C LYS A 100 8.94 7.03 -9.44
N THR A 101 7.99 6.22 -9.03
CA THR A 101 6.93 5.70 -9.89
C THR A 101 5.59 6.12 -9.30
N TYR A 102 4.73 6.67 -10.15
CA TYR A 102 3.41 7.15 -9.76
C TYR A 102 2.35 6.15 -10.22
N VAL A 103 1.57 5.67 -9.28
CA VAL A 103 0.52 4.67 -9.52
C VAL A 103 -0.82 5.27 -9.15
N ALA A 104 -1.72 5.38 -10.13
CA ALA A 104 -3.07 5.85 -9.87
C ALA A 104 -3.95 4.71 -9.35
N ALA A 105 -4.73 5.00 -8.33
CA ALA A 105 -5.78 4.12 -7.84
C ALA A 105 -7.11 4.87 -7.96
N ASN A 106 -8.05 4.29 -8.71
CA ASN A 106 -9.37 4.87 -8.93
C ASN A 106 -10.42 3.87 -8.47
N PHE A 107 -11.35 4.31 -7.65
CA PHE A 107 -12.43 3.46 -7.14
C PHE A 107 -13.59 4.31 -6.66
N ASP A 108 -14.73 3.65 -6.47
CA ASP A 108 -15.86 4.27 -5.78
C ASP A 108 -15.86 3.82 -4.33
N ASN A 109 -16.05 4.77 -3.43
CA ASN A 109 -16.30 4.46 -2.02
C ASN A 109 -17.72 4.89 -1.70
N ARG A 110 -18.60 3.92 -1.49
CA ARG A 110 -20.03 4.13 -1.25
C ARG A 110 -20.67 5.01 -2.33
N GLY A 111 -20.30 4.79 -3.60
CA GLY A 111 -20.82 5.54 -4.74
C GLY A 111 -20.11 6.86 -5.01
N ARG A 112 -19.13 7.26 -4.20
CA ARG A 112 -18.37 8.49 -4.42
C ARG A 112 -17.04 8.15 -5.10
N PRO A 113 -16.71 8.79 -6.22
CA PRO A 113 -15.44 8.51 -6.90
C PRO A 113 -14.25 9.02 -6.11
N VAL A 114 -13.22 8.20 -6.00
CA VAL A 114 -11.96 8.55 -5.34
C VAL A 114 -10.82 8.28 -6.32
N THR A 115 -9.91 9.25 -6.43
CA THR A 115 -8.68 9.12 -7.19
C THR A 115 -7.51 9.49 -6.30
N LEU A 116 -6.56 8.56 -6.16
CA LEU A 116 -5.33 8.77 -5.40
C LEU A 116 -4.14 8.40 -6.26
N ASN A 117 -3.05 9.14 -6.12
CA ASN A 117 -1.79 8.83 -6.77
C ASN A 117 -0.77 8.39 -5.73
N PHE A 118 -0.37 7.14 -5.80
CA PHE A 118 0.66 6.57 -4.94
C PHE A 118 2.02 6.87 -5.52
N ILE A 119 2.92 7.42 -4.71
CA ILE A 119 4.30 7.70 -5.11
C ILE A 119 5.17 6.63 -4.49
N LEU A 120 5.78 5.81 -5.33
CA LEU A 120 6.57 4.66 -4.92
C LEU A 120 8.04 4.84 -5.25
N VAL A 121 8.88 4.26 -4.39
CA VAL A 121 10.32 4.16 -4.61
C VAL A 121 10.72 2.70 -4.58
N SER A 122 11.72 2.35 -5.39
CA SER A 122 12.30 1.00 -5.41
C SER A 122 13.52 0.97 -4.51
N GLY A 123 13.59 -0.01 -3.62
CA GLY A 123 14.72 -0.24 -2.75
C GLY A 123 15.18 -1.69 -2.81
N PRO A 124 16.21 -2.06 -2.00
CA PRO A 124 16.72 -3.44 -1.98
C PRO A 124 15.66 -4.47 -1.61
N GLU A 125 14.66 -4.07 -0.83
CA GLU A 125 13.60 -4.97 -0.35
C GLU A 125 12.34 -4.91 -1.21
N GLY A 126 12.38 -4.22 -2.36
CA GLY A 126 11.24 -4.08 -3.26
C GLY A 126 10.67 -2.67 -3.26
N TRP A 127 9.42 -2.55 -3.69
CA TRP A 127 8.74 -1.26 -3.80
C TRP A 127 8.15 -0.82 -2.47
N LEU A 128 8.24 0.48 -2.17
CA LEU A 128 7.64 1.08 -0.98
C LEU A 128 6.94 2.38 -1.35
N ILE A 129 5.88 2.71 -0.61
CA ILE A 129 5.16 3.96 -0.76
C ILE A 129 5.90 5.06 0.02
N THR A 130 6.27 6.14 -0.65
CA THR A 130 6.87 7.30 0.00
C THR A 130 5.85 8.39 0.31
N ASP A 131 4.78 8.49 -0.48
CA ASP A 131 3.66 9.39 -0.22
C ASP A 131 2.44 8.96 -1.04
N VAL A 132 1.28 9.54 -0.74
CA VAL A 132 0.05 9.37 -1.50
C VAL A 132 -0.58 10.75 -1.67
N GLU A 133 -0.96 11.09 -2.90
CA GLU A 133 -1.57 12.37 -3.21
C GLU A 133 -3.04 12.23 -3.54
N SER A 134 -3.87 13.09 -2.94
CA SER A 134 -5.24 13.36 -3.37
C SER A 134 -5.24 14.63 -4.23
N PRO A 135 -6.37 15.04 -4.83
CA PRO A 135 -6.41 16.30 -5.58
C PRO A 135 -6.00 17.54 -4.80
N HIS A 136 -6.13 17.53 -3.47
CA HIS A 136 -5.92 18.72 -2.65
C HIS A 136 -4.86 18.58 -1.57
N ASP A 137 -4.38 17.38 -1.29
CA ASP A 137 -3.49 17.13 -0.16
C ASP A 137 -2.59 15.93 -0.42
N SER A 138 -1.68 15.67 0.50
CA SER A 138 -0.87 14.45 0.50
C SER A 138 -0.99 13.75 1.85
N LEU A 139 -0.73 12.45 1.86
CA LEU A 139 -0.80 11.66 3.10
C LEU A 139 0.16 12.21 4.15
N ARG A 140 1.38 12.56 3.77
CA ARG A 140 2.36 13.13 4.71
C ARG A 140 1.85 14.42 5.35
N MET A 141 1.33 15.34 4.55
CA MET A 141 0.79 16.60 5.05
C MET A 141 -0.45 16.37 5.92
N PHE A 142 -1.32 15.48 5.50
CA PHE A 142 -2.52 15.10 6.26
C PHE A 142 -2.15 14.54 7.63
N LEU A 143 -1.21 13.61 7.69
CA LEU A 143 -0.77 13.01 8.94
C LEU A 143 -0.12 14.05 9.86
N GLU A 144 0.66 14.97 9.32
CA GLU A 144 1.29 16.04 10.10
C GLU A 144 0.26 17.01 10.67
N GLN A 145 -0.79 17.32 9.92
CA GLN A 145 -1.85 18.23 10.33
C GLN A 145 -2.57 17.76 11.58
N PHE A 146 -2.74 16.45 11.76
CA PHE A 146 -3.46 15.89 12.91
C PHE A 146 -2.53 15.32 13.97
N ARG A 147 -1.27 15.67 13.92
CA ARG A 147 -0.28 15.26 14.90
C ARG A 147 -0.51 16.00 16.21
N ASN A 148 -0.53 15.23 17.31
CA ASN A 148 -0.69 15.78 18.66
C ASN A 148 0.63 16.27 19.23
#